data_f011f6edd07d28ac940b8deb0897ed30
#
_entry.id   f011f6edd07d28ac940b8deb0897ed30
#
_cell.length_a   1.000
_cell.length_b   1.000
_cell.length_c   1.000
_cell.angle_alpha   90.00
_cell.angle_beta   90.00
_cell.angle_gamma   90.00
#
_symmetry.space_group_name_H-M   'P 1'
#
loop_
_entity.id
_entity.type
_entity.pdbx_description
1 polymer ?
#
loop_
_entity_poly.entity_id
_entity_poly.type
_entity_poly.pdbx_seq_one_letter_code
_entity_poly.pdbx_strand_id
1 'polypeptide(L)'
;MRHQNHLILISALVTSLILAACGGGGAATQPAAGEQATTAPAAASGEAVMIRYALWDANQQPAYQACADAFTKQNPNITVKIEQLGWDDYWSNLQTGMVGGTAPDVFTNHLAKYPEFASKNQLVDIQPLVERDKVDVTQYLGQLADLWTREGKRYGLPKDWDTIAIVYNEDMLKAAGVDPASLTDLTWNPQDGGTFQELIARLTLDSNGKNGLDPAFDKTKVVQYGFIPDGAGGAYGQTQWSSYAVSNGFKFQDAPWSTKLYYDDPKLAEAVQWYADLHLVHGFAPPLTDITSLGAATLFTSGKGALTQNGSWMIGQFVKDAKFKVGFAPLPKGPQGRKSMFNGLADSIWVGSKNQEAAWQWVKFAASPTCANIVGSHGVVFPAIQSGVDAALAAYKEKGLDVTAFTDEASDPNVTFLFPIHDHASEISTIMTPVMDSIMLGEKKAADALREASQQINALFQ
;
A
#
# COMPACT_ATOMS: atom_id res chain seq x y z
N MET A 1 -21.24 -43.19 28.97
CA MET A 1 -20.86 -42.82 30.35
C MET A 1 -20.85 -41.30 30.38
N ARG A 2 -21.92 -40.61 30.77
CA ARG A 2 -22.28 -40.16 32.14
C ARG A 2 -21.10 -39.41 32.76
N HIS A 3 -21.10 -38.13 33.11
CA HIS A 3 -21.98 -37.21 33.85
C HIS A 3 -21.31 -35.81 33.77
N GLN A 4 -21.79 -34.68 34.07
CA GLN A 4 -23.04 -34.08 34.56
C GLN A 4 -22.79 -32.58 34.74
N ASN A 5 -23.84 -31.83 34.55
CA ASN A 5 -24.09 -30.41 34.79
C ASN A 5 -23.58 -29.85 36.13
N HIS A 6 -23.26 -28.54 36.17
CA HIS A 6 -23.68 -27.67 37.27
C HIS A 6 -23.98 -26.25 36.76
N LEU A 7 -25.27 -25.92 36.76
CA LEU A 7 -25.79 -24.54 36.86
C LEU A 7 -25.61 -24.02 38.28
N ILE A 8 -25.24 -22.74 38.41
CA ILE A 8 -25.58 -21.97 39.64
C ILE A 8 -26.12 -20.60 39.18
N LEU A 9 -27.43 -20.44 39.42
CA LEU A 9 -28.15 -19.16 39.51
C LEU A 9 -27.86 -18.53 40.87
N ILE A 10 -27.63 -17.22 40.94
CA ILE A 10 -27.98 -16.40 42.12
C ILE A 10 -28.59 -15.09 41.66
N SER A 11 -29.80 -14.85 42.15
CA SER A 11 -30.69 -13.71 41.93
C SER A 11 -30.48 -12.58 42.94
N ALA A 12 -30.73 -11.39 42.50
CA ALA A 12 -31.39 -10.22 43.10
C ALA A 12 -30.99 -9.70 44.49
N LEU A 13 -30.81 -8.41 44.60
CA LEU A 13 -31.73 -7.55 45.40
C LEU A 13 -31.54 -6.05 45.11
N VAL A 14 -32.68 -5.42 44.91
CA VAL A 14 -32.95 -3.97 44.79
C VAL A 14 -32.89 -3.33 46.19
N THR A 15 -32.36 -2.09 46.30
CA THR A 15 -32.88 -1.17 47.32
C THR A 15 -32.67 0.30 46.89
N SER A 16 -33.80 0.97 46.69
CA SER A 16 -33.96 2.41 46.52
C SER A 16 -33.86 3.13 47.88
N LEU A 17 -33.28 4.32 47.94
CA LEU A 17 -33.57 5.28 48.99
C LEU A 17 -33.55 6.71 48.41
N ILE A 18 -34.73 7.33 48.46
CA ILE A 18 -35.02 8.73 48.25
C ILE A 18 -34.92 9.42 49.63
N LEU A 19 -34.25 10.56 49.69
CA LEU A 19 -34.55 11.54 50.75
C LEU A 19 -34.31 12.97 50.26
N ALA A 20 -35.38 13.72 50.22
CA ALA A 20 -35.42 15.17 50.04
C ALA A 20 -35.28 15.87 51.40
N ALA A 21 -34.65 17.02 51.44
CA ALA A 21 -34.92 18.01 52.48
C ALA A 21 -34.60 19.42 51.95
N CYS A 22 -35.58 20.28 52.11
CA CYS A 22 -35.57 21.73 51.83
C CYS A 22 -34.94 22.53 52.98
N GLY A 23 -34.47 23.73 52.58
CA GLY A 23 -34.74 24.88 53.45
C GLY A 23 -33.61 25.81 53.82
N GLY A 24 -33.79 27.09 53.55
CA GLY A 24 -33.23 28.17 54.34
C GLY A 24 -32.42 29.25 53.63
N GLY A 25 -33.03 30.39 53.42
CA GLY A 25 -32.54 31.58 52.78
C GLY A 25 -31.61 32.45 53.64
N GLY A 26 -31.05 33.50 53.08
CA GLY A 26 -30.43 34.59 53.80
C GLY A 26 -29.44 35.40 52.97
N ALA A 27 -29.93 36.58 52.52
CA ALA A 27 -29.27 37.91 52.41
C ALA A 27 -28.07 38.12 51.46
N ALA A 28 -28.34 39.12 50.65
CA ALA A 28 -27.47 39.80 49.68
C ALA A 28 -26.29 40.59 50.28
N THR A 29 -25.21 40.63 49.52
CA THR A 29 -24.31 41.79 49.39
C THR A 29 -23.65 41.79 48.01
N GLN A 30 -23.79 42.88 47.27
CA GLN A 30 -23.00 43.28 46.09
C GLN A 30 -22.09 44.44 46.53
N PRO A 31 -21.09 44.92 45.75
CA PRO A 31 -20.42 44.47 44.57
C PRO A 31 -18.88 44.58 44.63
N ALA A 32 -18.14 43.95 43.72
CA ALA A 32 -16.87 44.48 43.25
C ALA A 32 -16.65 44.12 41.79
N ALA A 33 -16.13 45.07 41.02
CA ALA A 33 -16.03 45.10 39.56
C ALA A 33 -14.86 44.26 39.01
N GLY A 34 -15.05 43.71 37.85
CA GLY A 34 -14.06 43.66 36.76
C GLY A 34 -13.10 42.49 36.72
N GLU A 35 -13.53 41.39 36.11
CA GLU A 35 -12.64 40.54 35.33
C GLU A 35 -13.33 40.19 34.03
N GLN A 36 -12.73 40.63 32.89
CA GLN A 36 -13.17 40.27 31.55
C GLN A 36 -12.95 38.76 31.42
N ALA A 37 -14.05 38.00 31.42
CA ALA A 37 -14.04 36.60 31.02
C ALA A 37 -13.74 36.58 29.52
N THR A 38 -12.55 36.08 29.18
CA THR A 38 -12.24 35.60 27.82
C THR A 38 -13.22 34.48 27.52
N THR A 39 -14.16 34.78 26.64
CA THR A 39 -15.09 33.77 26.09
C THR A 39 -14.28 32.70 25.40
N ALA A 40 -14.22 31.50 25.96
CA ALA A 40 -13.82 30.31 25.25
C ALA A 40 -14.72 30.15 24.01
N PRO A 41 -14.19 29.68 22.87
CA PRO A 41 -15.01 29.43 21.68
C PRO A 41 -16.17 28.51 22.06
N ALA A 42 -17.39 28.92 21.68
CA ALA A 42 -18.58 28.12 21.89
C ALA A 42 -18.38 26.73 21.27
N ALA A 43 -18.47 25.68 22.07
CA ALA A 43 -18.51 24.32 21.59
C ALA A 43 -19.66 24.20 20.57
N ALA A 44 -19.35 23.72 19.37
CA ALA A 44 -20.32 23.48 18.34
C ALA A 44 -21.39 22.51 18.88
N SER A 45 -22.65 22.93 18.97
CA SER A 45 -23.79 22.16 19.45
C SER A 45 -24.27 21.20 18.34
N GLY A 46 -23.44 20.21 17.99
CA GLY A 46 -23.82 19.12 17.11
C GLY A 46 -23.97 17.82 17.92
N GLU A 47 -24.90 16.96 17.50
CA GLU A 47 -24.99 15.61 18.05
C GLU A 47 -23.65 14.87 17.89
N ALA A 48 -23.23 14.12 18.91
CA ALA A 48 -21.96 13.37 18.87
C ALA A 48 -22.06 12.25 17.83
N VAL A 49 -21.17 12.25 16.86
CA VAL A 49 -21.11 11.27 15.77
C VAL A 49 -19.80 10.47 15.86
N MET A 50 -19.90 9.16 15.76
CA MET A 50 -18.74 8.30 15.57
C MET A 50 -18.75 7.75 14.15
N ILE A 51 -17.67 7.97 13.39
CA ILE A 51 -17.45 7.37 12.09
C ILE A 51 -16.44 6.23 12.21
N ARG A 52 -16.65 5.19 11.43
CA ARG A 52 -15.75 4.04 11.31
C ARG A 52 -14.85 4.26 10.11
N TYR A 53 -13.55 4.24 10.32
CA TYR A 53 -12.53 4.37 9.29
C TYR A 53 -11.68 3.11 9.21
N ALA A 54 -11.67 2.43 8.05
CA ALA A 54 -10.91 1.21 7.86
C ALA A 54 -9.64 1.42 7.04
N LEU A 55 -8.57 0.73 7.41
CA LEU A 55 -7.30 0.66 6.69
C LEU A 55 -6.69 -0.75 6.83
N TRP A 56 -5.79 -1.15 5.91
CA TRP A 56 -5.18 -2.48 5.96
C TRP A 56 -3.78 -2.50 6.56
N ASP A 57 -3.02 -1.40 6.49
CA ASP A 57 -1.61 -1.39 6.91
C ASP A 57 -1.46 -1.05 8.40
N ALA A 58 -1.06 -2.06 9.18
CA ALA A 58 -0.82 -1.91 10.60
C ALA A 58 0.34 -0.93 10.93
N ASN A 59 1.32 -0.77 10.02
CA ASN A 59 2.43 0.16 10.22
C ASN A 59 1.99 1.61 10.09
N GLN A 60 0.95 1.88 9.28
CA GLN A 60 0.40 3.23 9.10
C GLN A 60 -0.62 3.61 10.17
N GLN A 61 -1.24 2.63 10.86
CA GLN A 61 -2.29 2.88 11.85
C GLN A 61 -1.91 3.93 12.90
N PRO A 62 -0.72 3.94 13.53
CA PRO A 62 -0.36 4.95 14.52
C PRO A 62 -0.34 6.38 13.95
N ALA A 63 0.08 6.56 12.71
CA ALA A 63 0.11 7.86 12.05
C ALA A 63 -1.31 8.37 11.77
N TYR A 64 -2.20 7.51 11.27
CA TYR A 64 -3.60 7.88 11.05
C TYR A 64 -4.38 8.03 12.36
N GLN A 65 -4.00 7.33 13.43
CA GLN A 65 -4.55 7.60 14.78
C GLN A 65 -4.17 9.00 15.25
N ALA A 66 -2.92 9.43 15.05
CA ALA A 66 -2.52 10.80 15.37
C ALA A 66 -3.28 11.85 14.53
N CYS A 67 -3.58 11.56 13.25
CA CYS A 67 -4.47 12.39 12.44
C CYS A 67 -5.89 12.42 13.01
N ALA A 68 -6.46 11.28 13.43
CA ALA A 68 -7.79 11.20 14.04
C ALA A 68 -7.89 11.99 15.34
N ASP A 69 -6.86 11.93 16.16
CA ASP A 69 -6.78 12.69 17.40
C ASP A 69 -6.70 14.21 17.14
N ALA A 70 -5.93 14.62 16.12
CA ALA A 70 -5.84 16.01 15.69
C ALA A 70 -7.17 16.51 15.08
N PHE A 71 -7.85 15.67 14.29
CA PHE A 71 -9.16 15.95 13.72
C PHE A 71 -10.23 16.15 14.79
N THR A 72 -10.32 15.24 15.78
CA THR A 72 -11.30 15.32 16.87
C THR A 72 -11.09 16.57 17.73
N LYS A 73 -9.85 17.05 17.93
CA LYS A 73 -9.59 18.32 18.60
C LYS A 73 -10.20 19.53 17.87
N GLN A 74 -10.26 19.48 16.54
CA GLN A 74 -10.87 20.53 15.73
C GLN A 74 -12.38 20.33 15.55
N ASN A 75 -12.86 19.09 15.66
CA ASN A 75 -14.25 18.69 15.47
C ASN A 75 -14.72 17.85 16.67
N PRO A 76 -14.94 18.46 17.84
CA PRO A 76 -15.11 17.72 19.10
C PRO A 76 -16.39 16.87 19.14
N ASN A 77 -17.32 17.09 18.22
CA ASN A 77 -18.52 16.29 18.06
C ASN A 77 -18.34 15.09 17.11
N ILE A 78 -17.17 14.93 16.46
CA ILE A 78 -16.90 13.80 15.57
C ILE A 78 -15.72 12.98 16.09
N THR A 79 -15.96 11.69 16.34
CA THR A 79 -14.92 10.73 16.71
C THR A 79 -14.65 9.78 15.56
N VAL A 80 -13.38 9.52 15.26
CA VAL A 80 -12.95 8.56 14.25
C VAL A 80 -12.48 7.28 14.93
N LYS A 81 -13.19 6.17 14.68
CA LYS A 81 -12.78 4.84 15.13
C LYS A 81 -12.04 4.14 13.99
N ILE A 82 -10.75 3.91 14.16
CA ILE A 82 -9.94 3.18 13.18
C ILE A 82 -10.14 1.67 13.35
N GLU A 83 -10.36 0.98 12.22
CA GLU A 83 -10.48 -0.46 12.12
C GLU A 83 -9.39 -0.97 11.17
N GLN A 84 -8.45 -1.77 11.69
CA GLN A 84 -7.35 -2.32 10.92
C GLN A 84 -7.53 -3.82 10.73
N LEU A 85 -7.35 -4.30 9.48
CA LEU A 85 -7.37 -5.71 9.09
C LEU A 85 -6.22 -5.96 8.10
N GLY A 86 -5.70 -7.18 8.02
CA GLY A 86 -4.75 -7.55 6.98
C GLY A 86 -5.36 -7.45 5.58
N TRP A 87 -4.50 -7.34 4.55
CA TRP A 87 -4.92 -7.05 3.16
C TRP A 87 -6.09 -7.90 2.65
N ASP A 88 -6.01 -9.22 2.75
CA ASP A 88 -7.04 -10.11 2.19
C ASP A 88 -8.35 -10.04 2.98
N ASP A 89 -8.26 -10.04 4.31
CA ASP A 89 -9.43 -9.89 5.19
C ASP A 89 -10.09 -8.53 5.04
N TYR A 90 -9.30 -7.48 4.83
CA TYR A 90 -9.77 -6.12 4.61
C TYR A 90 -10.72 -6.04 3.41
N TRP A 91 -10.30 -6.51 2.24
CA TRP A 91 -11.11 -6.46 1.03
C TRP A 91 -12.33 -7.38 1.10
N SER A 92 -12.16 -8.58 1.67
CA SER A 92 -13.26 -9.52 1.88
C SER A 92 -14.34 -8.96 2.81
N ASN A 93 -13.93 -8.37 3.94
CA ASN A 93 -14.86 -7.74 4.89
C ASN A 93 -15.53 -6.49 4.30
N LEU A 94 -14.79 -5.70 3.53
CA LEU A 94 -15.33 -4.50 2.89
C LEU A 94 -16.43 -4.85 1.89
N GLN A 95 -16.18 -5.82 0.99
CA GLN A 95 -17.17 -6.29 0.01
C GLN A 95 -18.42 -6.90 0.69
N THR A 96 -18.22 -7.77 1.67
CA THR A 96 -19.30 -8.38 2.43
C THR A 96 -20.10 -7.34 3.20
N GLY A 97 -19.40 -6.39 3.84
CA GLY A 97 -20.00 -5.29 4.58
C GLY A 97 -20.84 -4.36 3.72
N MET A 98 -20.39 -4.05 2.49
CA MET A 98 -21.16 -3.23 1.55
C MET A 98 -22.47 -3.91 1.14
N VAL A 99 -22.45 -5.22 0.88
CA VAL A 99 -23.63 -6.01 0.54
C VAL A 99 -24.57 -6.14 1.76
N GLY A 100 -23.98 -6.38 2.95
CA GLY A 100 -24.72 -6.58 4.21
C GLY A 100 -25.17 -5.29 4.91
N GLY A 101 -24.80 -4.11 4.40
CA GLY A 101 -25.12 -2.83 5.02
C GLY A 101 -24.33 -2.50 6.29
N THR A 102 -23.15 -3.10 6.46
CA THR A 102 -22.29 -2.99 7.67
C THR A 102 -20.87 -2.50 7.39
N ALA A 103 -20.58 -2.07 6.14
CA ALA A 103 -19.27 -1.51 5.80
C ALA A 103 -18.93 -0.30 6.66
N PRO A 104 -17.64 0.05 6.83
CA PRO A 104 -17.22 1.28 7.50
C PRO A 104 -17.68 2.51 6.71
N ASP A 105 -17.84 3.65 7.39
CA ASP A 105 -18.25 4.91 6.76
C ASP A 105 -17.22 5.39 5.73
N VAL A 106 -15.94 5.28 6.09
CA VAL A 106 -14.78 5.66 5.27
C VAL A 106 -13.78 4.52 5.27
N PHE A 107 -13.09 4.37 4.17
CA PHE A 107 -12.07 3.35 4.05
C PHE A 107 -10.96 3.76 3.08
N THR A 108 -9.73 3.32 3.37
CA THR A 108 -8.61 3.47 2.45
C THR A 108 -8.88 2.63 1.20
N ASN A 109 -8.76 3.25 0.04
CA ASN A 109 -9.03 2.60 -1.24
C ASN A 109 -7.77 2.52 -2.09
N HIS A 110 -7.73 1.56 -3.02
CA HIS A 110 -6.61 1.26 -3.89
C HIS A 110 -7.03 1.31 -5.36
N LEU A 111 -6.14 1.75 -6.25
CA LEU A 111 -6.43 1.88 -7.68
C LEU A 111 -6.87 0.56 -8.34
N ALA A 112 -6.42 -0.59 -7.83
CA ALA A 112 -6.87 -1.91 -8.29
C ALA A 112 -8.29 -2.30 -7.84
N LYS A 113 -8.91 -1.54 -6.93
CA LYS A 113 -10.18 -1.92 -6.29
C LYS A 113 -11.29 -0.90 -6.49
N TYR A 114 -10.96 0.39 -6.45
CA TYR A 114 -11.98 1.42 -6.55
C TYR A 114 -12.82 1.39 -7.85
N PRO A 115 -12.27 0.97 -9.01
CA PRO A 115 -13.07 0.89 -10.23
C PRO A 115 -14.29 -0.02 -10.07
N GLU A 116 -14.12 -1.17 -9.42
CA GLU A 116 -15.22 -2.09 -9.15
C GLU A 116 -16.28 -1.48 -8.24
N PHE A 117 -15.85 -0.82 -7.15
CA PHE A 117 -16.79 -0.17 -6.23
C PHE A 117 -17.51 1.00 -6.90
N ALA A 118 -16.81 1.78 -7.73
CA ALA A 118 -17.39 2.89 -8.48
C ALA A 118 -18.44 2.41 -9.51
N SER A 119 -18.13 1.36 -10.28
CA SER A 119 -19.05 0.78 -11.27
C SER A 119 -20.30 0.18 -10.62
N LYS A 120 -20.17 -0.37 -9.42
CA LYS A 120 -21.29 -0.91 -8.61
C LYS A 120 -22.03 0.15 -7.79
N ASN A 121 -21.73 1.44 -7.99
CA ASN A 121 -22.33 2.57 -7.25
C ASN A 121 -22.21 2.42 -5.72
N GLN A 122 -21.09 1.90 -5.23
CA GLN A 122 -20.83 1.71 -3.80
C GLN A 122 -20.11 2.91 -3.16
N LEU A 123 -19.61 3.85 -3.96
CA LEU A 123 -18.85 5.01 -3.52
C LEU A 123 -19.65 6.30 -3.67
N VAL A 124 -19.52 7.18 -2.69
CA VAL A 124 -20.08 8.54 -2.78
C VAL A 124 -19.28 9.34 -3.81
N ASP A 125 -19.98 9.99 -4.73
CA ASP A 125 -19.38 11.03 -5.56
C ASP A 125 -19.13 12.28 -4.69
N ILE A 126 -17.88 12.53 -4.37
CA ILE A 126 -17.46 13.66 -3.54
C ILE A 126 -17.13 14.93 -4.34
N GLN A 127 -17.24 14.93 -5.66
CA GLN A 127 -16.95 16.13 -6.47
C GLN A 127 -17.81 17.35 -6.07
N PRO A 128 -19.13 17.21 -5.82
CA PRO A 128 -19.95 18.34 -5.33
C PRO A 128 -19.49 18.86 -3.96
N LEU A 129 -18.94 18.00 -3.10
CA LEU A 129 -18.43 18.38 -1.77
C LEU A 129 -17.08 19.10 -1.88
N VAL A 130 -16.23 18.67 -2.81
CA VAL A 130 -14.96 19.33 -3.16
C VAL A 130 -15.24 20.78 -3.63
N GLU A 131 -16.21 20.94 -4.53
CA GLU A 131 -16.62 22.26 -5.05
C GLU A 131 -17.25 23.15 -3.98
N ARG A 132 -18.18 22.59 -3.18
CA ARG A 132 -18.83 23.29 -2.06
C ARG A 132 -17.82 23.87 -1.08
N ASP A 133 -16.86 23.04 -0.68
CA ASP A 133 -15.87 23.38 0.34
C ASP A 133 -14.59 24.00 -0.25
N LYS A 134 -14.54 24.17 -1.58
CA LYS A 134 -13.43 24.77 -2.33
C LYS A 134 -12.08 24.10 -2.02
N VAL A 135 -12.09 22.77 -1.97
CA VAL A 135 -10.85 22.01 -1.75
C VAL A 135 -9.91 22.20 -2.94
N ASP A 136 -8.72 22.68 -2.67
CA ASP A 136 -7.69 22.83 -3.70
C ASP A 136 -7.10 21.46 -4.06
N VAL A 137 -7.53 20.89 -5.18
CA VAL A 137 -7.03 19.61 -5.66
C VAL A 137 -5.67 19.72 -6.37
N THR A 138 -5.21 20.94 -6.67
CA THR A 138 -3.90 21.17 -7.30
C THR A 138 -2.74 21.03 -6.30
N GLN A 139 -3.03 20.97 -5.00
CA GLN A 139 -2.03 20.74 -3.97
C GLN A 139 -1.42 19.33 -3.99
N TYR A 140 -2.09 18.36 -4.65
CA TYR A 140 -1.62 16.98 -4.71
C TYR A 140 -0.59 16.80 -5.82
N LEU A 141 0.44 16.00 -5.52
CA LEU A 141 1.56 15.78 -6.41
C LEU A 141 1.15 15.07 -7.72
N GLY A 142 1.71 15.53 -8.82
CA GLY A 142 1.54 14.93 -10.14
C GLY A 142 0.07 14.78 -10.54
N GLN A 143 -0.32 13.58 -10.95
CA GLN A 143 -1.67 13.24 -11.39
C GLN A 143 -2.51 12.55 -10.32
N LEU A 144 -2.08 12.52 -9.05
CA LEU A 144 -2.75 11.78 -7.99
C LEU A 144 -4.24 12.12 -7.86
N ALA A 145 -4.60 13.41 -7.98
CA ALA A 145 -5.98 13.82 -7.88
C ALA A 145 -6.86 13.28 -9.02
N ASP A 146 -6.31 13.11 -10.21
CA ASP A 146 -7.06 12.69 -11.39
C ASP A 146 -7.28 11.17 -11.42
N LEU A 147 -6.40 10.38 -10.76
CA LEU A 147 -6.52 8.94 -10.66
C LEU A 147 -7.83 8.48 -10.01
N TRP A 148 -8.43 9.33 -9.17
CA TRP A 148 -9.66 9.03 -8.42
C TRP A 148 -10.92 9.62 -9.07
N THR A 149 -10.84 9.93 -10.36
CA THR A 149 -11.96 10.48 -11.12
C THR A 149 -12.39 9.56 -12.25
N ARG A 150 -13.71 9.55 -12.51
CA ARG A 150 -14.31 8.90 -13.67
C ARG A 150 -15.54 9.68 -14.11
N GLU A 151 -15.61 10.05 -15.38
CA GLU A 151 -16.78 10.69 -15.97
C GLU A 151 -17.26 11.94 -15.19
N GLY A 152 -16.31 12.76 -14.71
CA GLY A 152 -16.58 13.96 -13.93
C GLY A 152 -16.92 13.74 -12.46
N LYS A 153 -17.05 12.51 -12.01
CA LYS A 153 -17.25 12.15 -10.60
C LYS A 153 -15.90 11.89 -9.92
N ARG A 154 -15.81 12.20 -8.64
CA ARG A 154 -14.63 11.94 -7.81
C ARG A 154 -14.99 10.98 -6.68
N TYR A 155 -14.15 9.96 -6.48
CA TYR A 155 -14.42 8.88 -5.53
C TYR A 155 -13.42 8.82 -4.36
N GLY A 156 -12.47 9.75 -4.31
CA GLY A 156 -11.52 9.87 -3.21
C GLY A 156 -10.65 11.12 -3.34
N LEU A 157 -10.02 11.53 -2.23
CA LEU A 157 -8.94 12.50 -2.20
C LEU A 157 -7.63 11.77 -1.90
N PRO A 158 -6.54 12.07 -2.65
CA PRO A 158 -5.25 11.43 -2.45
C PRO A 158 -4.70 11.66 -1.05
N LYS A 159 -4.16 10.62 -0.42
CA LYS A 159 -3.54 10.71 0.88
C LYS A 159 -2.04 10.40 0.88
N ASP A 160 -1.61 9.47 0.04
CA ASP A 160 -0.21 9.08 -0.12
C ASP A 160 0.08 8.59 -1.55
N TRP A 161 1.35 8.25 -1.79
CA TRP A 161 1.82 7.62 -3.01
C TRP A 161 2.98 6.66 -2.71
N ASP A 162 3.27 5.80 -3.68
CA ASP A 162 4.38 4.86 -3.63
C ASP A 162 5.07 4.67 -4.99
N THR A 163 6.33 4.28 -4.93
CA THR A 163 7.16 3.76 -6.02
C THR A 163 7.88 2.51 -5.54
N ILE A 164 8.57 1.85 -6.45
CA ILE A 164 9.23 0.57 -6.20
C ILE A 164 10.74 0.76 -6.31
N ALA A 165 11.51 0.14 -5.42
CA ALA A 165 12.96 0.17 -5.46
C ALA A 165 13.56 -1.20 -5.12
N ILE A 166 14.86 -1.38 -5.42
CA ILE A 166 15.65 -2.51 -4.93
C ILE A 166 15.96 -2.26 -3.45
N VAL A 167 15.70 -3.27 -2.64
CA VAL A 167 16.08 -3.33 -1.23
C VAL A 167 17.26 -4.29 -1.10
N TYR A 168 18.35 -3.89 -0.45
CA TYR A 168 19.54 -4.71 -0.37
C TYR A 168 20.07 -4.90 1.04
N ASN A 169 20.72 -6.04 1.25
CA ASN A 169 21.49 -6.38 2.44
C ASN A 169 22.92 -5.83 2.28
N GLU A 170 23.28 -4.77 3.01
CA GLU A 170 24.57 -4.09 2.88
C GLU A 170 25.73 -5.01 3.26
N ASP A 171 25.55 -5.91 4.23
CA ASP A 171 26.58 -6.84 4.67
C ASP A 171 26.91 -7.87 3.59
N MET A 172 25.92 -8.38 2.86
CA MET A 172 26.11 -9.31 1.75
C MET A 172 26.76 -8.63 0.55
N LEU A 173 26.37 -7.39 0.23
CA LEU A 173 27.07 -6.61 -0.81
C LEU A 173 28.53 -6.44 -0.47
N LYS A 174 28.83 -6.03 0.77
CA LYS A 174 30.20 -5.84 1.25
C LYS A 174 31.00 -7.14 1.20
N ALA A 175 30.42 -8.27 1.61
CA ALA A 175 31.08 -9.58 1.56
C ALA A 175 31.41 -10.01 0.11
N ALA A 176 30.59 -9.62 -0.87
CA ALA A 176 30.83 -9.86 -2.29
C ALA A 176 31.74 -8.79 -2.95
N GLY A 177 32.21 -7.80 -2.20
CA GLY A 177 33.02 -6.70 -2.73
C GLY A 177 32.25 -5.77 -3.68
N VAL A 178 30.96 -5.60 -3.46
CA VAL A 178 30.07 -4.73 -4.25
C VAL A 178 29.88 -3.40 -3.52
N ASP A 179 30.20 -2.31 -4.20
CA ASP A 179 29.92 -0.96 -3.72
C ASP A 179 28.43 -0.65 -3.94
N PRO A 180 27.64 -0.32 -2.90
CA PRO A 180 26.23 0.07 -3.04
C PRO A 180 25.98 1.19 -4.06
N ALA A 181 26.95 2.12 -4.23
CA ALA A 181 26.81 3.19 -5.22
C ALA A 181 26.72 2.66 -6.66
N SER A 182 27.30 1.49 -6.95
CA SER A 182 27.24 0.87 -8.29
C SER A 182 25.83 0.38 -8.66
N LEU A 183 24.93 0.23 -7.69
CA LEU A 183 23.56 -0.24 -7.95
C LEU A 183 22.74 0.82 -8.73
N THR A 184 23.15 2.06 -8.72
CA THR A 184 22.47 3.14 -9.45
C THR A 184 22.52 2.95 -10.97
N ASP A 185 23.54 2.29 -11.48
CA ASP A 185 23.77 2.12 -12.91
C ASP A 185 23.48 0.72 -13.45
N LEU A 186 22.80 -0.12 -12.65
CA LEU A 186 22.39 -1.45 -13.10
C LEU A 186 21.53 -1.37 -14.36
N THR A 187 21.76 -2.29 -15.27
CA THR A 187 20.99 -2.48 -16.49
C THR A 187 20.29 -3.83 -16.48
N TRP A 188 19.17 -3.89 -17.17
CA TRP A 188 18.40 -5.11 -17.36
C TRP A 188 17.94 -5.25 -18.82
N ASN A 189 17.89 -6.46 -19.32
CA ASN A 189 17.24 -6.81 -20.58
C ASN A 189 16.72 -8.27 -20.50
N PRO A 190 15.75 -8.67 -21.32
CA PRO A 190 15.16 -10.00 -21.21
C PRO A 190 16.05 -11.14 -21.79
N GLN A 191 17.14 -10.84 -22.51
CA GLN A 191 17.99 -11.84 -23.17
C GLN A 191 18.99 -12.48 -22.20
N ASP A 192 19.67 -11.66 -21.40
CA ASP A 192 20.70 -12.11 -20.46
C ASP A 192 20.60 -11.48 -19.06
N GLY A 193 19.56 -10.64 -18.84
CA GLY A 193 19.30 -9.96 -17.58
C GLY A 193 20.23 -8.79 -17.27
N GLY A 194 21.19 -8.47 -18.17
CA GLY A 194 22.13 -7.35 -18.03
C GLY A 194 23.01 -7.44 -16.78
N THR A 195 23.56 -6.30 -16.37
CA THR A 195 24.40 -6.22 -15.16
C THR A 195 23.62 -6.52 -13.88
N PHE A 196 22.31 -6.41 -13.92
CA PHE A 196 21.46 -6.78 -12.76
C PHE A 196 21.47 -8.29 -12.52
N GLN A 197 21.31 -9.11 -13.54
CA GLN A 197 21.40 -10.57 -13.37
C GLN A 197 22.85 -11.01 -13.03
N GLU A 198 23.85 -10.36 -13.57
CA GLU A 198 25.25 -10.62 -13.18
C GLU A 198 25.46 -10.34 -11.68
N LEU A 199 24.92 -9.25 -11.15
CA LEU A 199 24.94 -8.94 -9.72
C LEU A 199 24.22 -10.01 -8.91
N ILE A 200 23.00 -10.39 -9.32
CA ILE A 200 22.22 -11.45 -8.67
C ILE A 200 23.03 -12.76 -8.62
N ALA A 201 23.63 -13.16 -9.73
CA ALA A 201 24.46 -14.36 -9.80
C ALA A 201 25.67 -14.28 -8.86
N ARG A 202 26.37 -13.14 -8.83
CA ARG A 202 27.52 -12.90 -7.92
C ARG A 202 27.11 -13.01 -6.45
N LEU A 203 25.91 -12.57 -6.09
CA LEU A 203 25.37 -12.58 -4.73
C LEU A 203 24.74 -13.93 -4.34
N THR A 204 24.50 -14.83 -5.30
CA THR A 204 23.98 -16.18 -5.02
C THR A 204 25.12 -17.10 -4.64
N LEU A 205 25.02 -17.81 -3.51
CA LEU A 205 26.05 -18.75 -3.05
C LEU A 205 25.48 -20.15 -2.83
N ASP A 206 26.24 -21.17 -3.27
CA ASP A 206 25.95 -22.54 -2.92
C ASP A 206 26.63 -22.95 -1.58
N SER A 207 26.36 -24.17 -1.12
CA SER A 207 26.93 -24.72 0.12
C SER A 207 28.45 -24.90 0.11
N ASN A 208 29.10 -24.81 -1.06
CA ASN A 208 30.55 -24.86 -1.23
C ASN A 208 31.19 -23.47 -1.28
N GLY A 209 30.37 -22.41 -1.13
CA GLY A 209 30.80 -21.00 -1.24
C GLY A 209 31.04 -20.55 -2.68
N LYS A 210 30.58 -21.29 -3.69
CA LYS A 210 30.63 -20.88 -5.10
C LYS A 210 29.49 -19.97 -5.40
N ASN A 211 29.77 -18.87 -6.10
CA ASN A 211 28.72 -17.98 -6.56
C ASN A 211 28.18 -18.40 -7.93
N GLY A 212 27.03 -17.83 -8.32
CA GLY A 212 26.34 -18.17 -9.57
C GLY A 212 27.11 -17.87 -10.86
N LEU A 213 28.26 -17.18 -10.80
CA LEU A 213 29.17 -16.96 -11.93
C LEU A 213 30.27 -18.04 -12.02
N ASP A 214 30.47 -18.81 -10.97
CA ASP A 214 31.48 -19.88 -10.96
C ASP A 214 30.94 -21.08 -11.76
N PRO A 215 31.71 -21.63 -12.73
CA PRO A 215 31.28 -22.83 -13.47
C PRO A 215 31.01 -24.08 -12.60
N ALA A 216 31.51 -24.11 -11.37
CA ALA A 216 31.28 -25.18 -10.40
C ALA A 216 30.11 -24.89 -9.43
N PHE A 217 29.36 -23.84 -9.67
CA PHE A 217 28.16 -23.52 -8.87
C PHE A 217 27.10 -24.60 -8.97
N ASP A 218 26.65 -25.08 -7.80
CA ASP A 218 25.60 -26.09 -7.70
C ASP A 218 24.26 -25.45 -7.30
N LYS A 219 23.42 -25.13 -8.29
CA LYS A 219 22.10 -24.50 -8.10
C LYS A 219 21.12 -25.35 -7.25
N THR A 220 21.41 -26.62 -7.00
CA THR A 220 20.58 -27.49 -6.15
C THR A 220 20.93 -27.38 -4.67
N LYS A 221 22.03 -26.66 -4.33
CA LYS A 221 22.53 -26.48 -2.97
C LYS A 221 22.71 -25.03 -2.57
N VAL A 222 21.82 -24.16 -3.03
CA VAL A 222 21.89 -22.73 -2.72
C VAL A 222 21.63 -22.49 -1.24
N VAL A 223 22.51 -21.74 -0.59
CA VAL A 223 22.42 -21.35 0.83
C VAL A 223 22.13 -19.85 1.00
N GLN A 224 22.46 -19.04 -0.01
CA GLN A 224 22.18 -17.61 -0.10
C GLN A 224 21.69 -17.30 -1.51
N TYR A 225 20.50 -16.72 -1.61
CA TYR A 225 19.95 -16.27 -2.89
C TYR A 225 20.42 -14.85 -3.22
N GLY A 226 20.68 -14.58 -4.48
CA GLY A 226 20.99 -13.22 -4.93
C GLY A 226 19.78 -12.32 -4.91
N PHE A 227 18.59 -12.89 -5.23
CA PHE A 227 17.35 -12.14 -5.29
C PHE A 227 16.19 -12.93 -4.66
N ILE A 228 15.37 -12.25 -3.86
CA ILE A 228 14.12 -12.77 -3.31
C ILE A 228 12.95 -12.08 -4.03
N PRO A 229 12.28 -12.77 -4.97
CA PRO A 229 11.07 -12.24 -5.60
C PRO A 229 9.93 -12.06 -4.58
N ASP A 230 9.09 -11.05 -4.78
CA ASP A 230 7.92 -10.81 -3.92
C ASP A 230 6.67 -11.59 -4.42
N GLY A 231 6.83 -12.87 -4.72
CA GLY A 231 5.79 -13.75 -5.25
C GLY A 231 5.66 -13.73 -6.77
N ALA A 232 4.54 -14.23 -7.28
CA ALA A 232 4.27 -14.34 -8.71
C ALA A 232 3.73 -13.04 -9.36
N GLY A 233 3.17 -12.11 -8.57
CA GLY A 233 2.77 -10.78 -9.01
C GLY A 233 1.35 -10.65 -9.58
N GLY A 234 0.63 -11.74 -9.80
CA GLY A 234 -0.77 -11.71 -10.26
C GLY A 234 -1.00 -10.81 -11.48
N ALA A 235 -2.07 -10.05 -11.47
CA ALA A 235 -2.48 -9.22 -12.61
C ALA A 235 -1.57 -8.02 -12.88
N TYR A 236 -0.93 -7.47 -11.86
CA TYR A 236 -0.28 -6.17 -12.00
C TYR A 236 1.23 -6.19 -11.77
N GLY A 237 1.74 -7.17 -11.00
CA GLY A 237 3.17 -7.33 -10.76
C GLY A 237 3.85 -6.09 -10.20
N GLN A 238 3.18 -5.33 -9.31
CA GLN A 238 3.64 -4.02 -8.84
C GLN A 238 5.05 -4.10 -8.25
N THR A 239 5.30 -5.05 -7.37
CA THR A 239 6.60 -5.31 -6.74
C THR A 239 7.37 -6.44 -7.41
N GLN A 240 6.88 -7.00 -8.51
CA GLN A 240 7.45 -8.18 -9.13
C GLN A 240 8.01 -7.85 -10.54
N TRP A 241 7.21 -8.06 -11.58
CA TRP A 241 7.66 -8.08 -12.96
C TRP A 241 7.32 -6.81 -13.77
N SER A 242 6.42 -5.95 -13.29
CA SER A 242 5.90 -4.83 -14.10
C SER A 242 6.96 -3.82 -14.50
N SER A 243 7.90 -3.51 -13.60
CA SER A 243 9.00 -2.58 -13.87
C SER A 243 9.87 -3.07 -15.03
N TYR A 244 10.17 -4.38 -15.06
CA TYR A 244 10.93 -5.00 -16.14
C TYR A 244 10.13 -5.01 -17.44
N ALA A 245 8.86 -5.43 -17.39
CA ALA A 245 8.01 -5.47 -18.58
C ALA A 245 7.84 -4.08 -19.21
N VAL A 246 7.53 -3.04 -18.42
CA VAL A 246 7.35 -1.68 -18.92
C VAL A 246 8.68 -1.09 -19.40
N SER A 247 9.79 -1.37 -18.73
CA SER A 247 11.12 -0.96 -19.20
C SER A 247 11.56 -1.71 -20.47
N ASN A 248 10.94 -2.85 -20.79
CA ASN A 248 11.09 -3.55 -22.08
C ASN A 248 10.20 -2.97 -23.19
N GLY A 249 9.26 -2.06 -22.82
CA GLY A 249 8.34 -1.40 -23.75
C GLY A 249 6.93 -1.97 -23.74
N PHE A 250 6.57 -2.82 -22.77
CA PHE A 250 5.20 -3.25 -22.51
C PHE A 250 4.36 -2.09 -21.99
N LYS A 251 3.07 -2.10 -22.29
CA LYS A 251 2.05 -1.25 -21.67
C LYS A 251 0.83 -2.11 -21.35
N PHE A 252 0.24 -1.89 -20.19
CA PHE A 252 -0.98 -2.60 -19.78
C PHE A 252 -2.17 -2.27 -20.68
N GLN A 253 -2.32 -0.98 -21.02
CA GLN A 253 -3.46 -0.39 -21.72
C GLN A 253 -3.06 0.95 -22.35
N ASP A 254 -3.89 1.53 -23.23
CA ASP A 254 -3.60 2.80 -23.88
C ASP A 254 -3.82 4.01 -22.98
N ALA A 255 -4.83 3.97 -22.13
CA ALA A 255 -5.21 5.03 -21.19
C ALA A 255 -5.99 4.42 -20.01
N PRO A 256 -6.13 5.13 -18.87
CA PRO A 256 -7.07 4.75 -17.82
C PRO A 256 -8.47 4.47 -18.39
N TRP A 257 -9.13 3.43 -17.86
CA TRP A 257 -10.45 2.97 -18.30
C TRP A 257 -10.54 2.38 -19.72
N SER A 258 -9.41 2.03 -20.34
CA SER A 258 -9.41 1.29 -21.60
C SER A 258 -10.10 -0.07 -21.44
N THR A 259 -10.81 -0.47 -22.48
CA THR A 259 -11.48 -1.78 -22.56
C THR A 259 -10.62 -2.84 -23.26
N LYS A 260 -9.38 -2.51 -23.62
CA LYS A 260 -8.40 -3.41 -24.19
C LYS A 260 -7.14 -3.45 -23.33
N LEU A 261 -6.75 -4.64 -22.92
CA LEU A 261 -5.53 -4.92 -22.16
C LEU A 261 -4.59 -5.79 -23.01
N TYR A 262 -3.29 -5.54 -22.88
CA TYR A 262 -2.25 -6.11 -23.75
C TYR A 262 -1.46 -7.24 -23.06
N TYR A 263 -2.14 -8.13 -22.31
CA TYR A 263 -1.45 -9.25 -21.63
C TYR A 263 -0.80 -10.26 -22.57
N ASP A 264 -1.11 -10.25 -23.87
CA ASP A 264 -0.49 -11.05 -24.91
C ASP A 264 0.72 -10.39 -25.58
N ASP A 265 1.17 -9.23 -25.10
CA ASP A 265 2.37 -8.56 -25.61
C ASP A 265 3.62 -9.45 -25.39
N PRO A 266 4.40 -9.76 -26.44
CA PRO A 266 5.64 -10.52 -26.31
C PRO A 266 6.64 -9.92 -25.29
N LYS A 267 6.67 -8.60 -25.14
CA LYS A 267 7.56 -7.91 -24.21
C LYS A 267 7.22 -8.18 -22.76
N LEU A 268 5.92 -8.38 -22.42
CA LEU A 268 5.50 -8.87 -21.13
C LEU A 268 5.96 -10.30 -20.93
N ALA A 269 5.70 -11.17 -21.92
CA ALA A 269 6.08 -12.58 -21.83
C ALA A 269 7.60 -12.78 -21.64
N GLU A 270 8.43 -12.00 -22.32
CA GLU A 270 9.89 -11.99 -22.16
C GLU A 270 10.30 -11.63 -20.72
N ALA A 271 9.73 -10.55 -20.16
CA ALA A 271 10.06 -10.10 -18.81
C ALA A 271 9.60 -11.09 -17.73
N VAL A 272 8.39 -11.62 -17.87
CA VAL A 272 7.84 -12.60 -16.91
C VAL A 272 8.61 -13.92 -16.97
N GLN A 273 8.99 -14.38 -18.18
CA GLN A 273 9.81 -15.60 -18.33
C GLN A 273 11.19 -15.41 -17.70
N TRP A 274 11.87 -14.29 -17.95
CA TRP A 274 13.14 -13.97 -17.30
C TRP A 274 13.01 -13.99 -15.76
N TYR A 275 11.95 -13.38 -15.24
CA TYR A 275 11.71 -13.34 -13.80
C TYR A 275 11.51 -14.75 -13.20
N ALA A 276 10.78 -15.62 -13.88
CA ALA A 276 10.61 -17.02 -13.49
C ALA A 276 11.93 -17.82 -13.62
N ASP A 277 12.72 -17.56 -14.66
CA ASP A 277 13.96 -18.26 -14.94
C ASP A 277 15.07 -17.96 -13.91
N LEU A 278 14.97 -16.87 -13.14
CA LEU A 278 15.84 -16.62 -11.98
C LEU A 278 15.85 -17.83 -11.02
N HIS A 279 14.69 -18.45 -10.80
CA HIS A 279 14.59 -19.71 -10.04
C HIS A 279 14.75 -20.95 -10.94
N LEU A 280 13.89 -21.07 -11.96
CA LEU A 280 13.72 -22.31 -12.73
C LEU A 280 14.98 -22.74 -13.49
N VAL A 281 15.71 -21.77 -14.03
CA VAL A 281 16.91 -22.03 -14.83
C VAL A 281 18.17 -21.85 -14.02
N HIS A 282 18.26 -20.75 -13.27
CA HIS A 282 19.51 -20.32 -12.68
C HIS A 282 19.68 -20.72 -11.20
N GLY A 283 18.59 -20.88 -10.44
CA GLY A 283 18.65 -21.12 -9.00
C GLY A 283 19.09 -19.88 -8.20
N PHE A 284 18.94 -18.69 -8.77
CA PHE A 284 19.33 -17.43 -8.13
C PHE A 284 18.27 -16.86 -7.19
N ALA A 285 17.06 -17.40 -7.25
CA ALA A 285 15.92 -17.07 -6.43
C ALA A 285 15.34 -18.33 -5.77
N PRO A 286 14.69 -18.24 -4.59
CA PRO A 286 14.00 -19.37 -3.98
C PRO A 286 12.79 -19.82 -4.83
N PRO A 287 12.34 -21.08 -4.67
CA PRO A 287 11.11 -21.55 -5.32
C PRO A 287 9.89 -20.76 -4.83
N LEU A 288 8.88 -20.61 -5.69
CA LEU A 288 7.63 -19.93 -5.35
C LEU A 288 6.96 -20.52 -4.10
N THR A 289 7.07 -21.83 -3.89
CA THR A 289 6.53 -22.52 -2.71
C THR A 289 7.12 -22.03 -1.39
N ASP A 290 8.42 -21.73 -1.37
CA ASP A 290 9.08 -21.18 -0.18
C ASP A 290 8.66 -19.72 0.05
N ILE A 291 8.57 -18.94 -1.02
CA ILE A 291 8.11 -17.54 -0.97
C ILE A 291 6.67 -17.47 -0.44
N THR A 292 5.78 -18.33 -0.92
CA THR A 292 4.37 -18.37 -0.50
C THR A 292 4.24 -18.83 0.95
N SER A 293 5.07 -19.79 1.38
CA SER A 293 4.98 -20.37 2.73
C SER A 293 5.59 -19.50 3.82
N LEU A 294 6.70 -18.80 3.52
CA LEU A 294 7.48 -18.05 4.51
C LEU A 294 7.31 -16.52 4.38
N GLY A 295 6.90 -16.06 3.21
CA GLY A 295 6.85 -14.65 2.84
C GLY A 295 8.20 -14.11 2.37
N ALA A 296 8.19 -13.35 1.27
CA ALA A 296 9.41 -12.77 0.69
C ALA A 296 10.14 -11.83 1.67
N ALA A 297 9.40 -10.97 2.36
CA ALA A 297 9.97 -10.06 3.35
C ALA A 297 10.65 -10.81 4.49
N THR A 298 10.06 -11.92 4.97
CA THR A 298 10.67 -12.78 6.01
C THR A 298 11.94 -13.47 5.51
N LEU A 299 11.93 -13.99 4.28
CA LEU A 299 13.12 -14.60 3.68
C LEU A 299 14.25 -13.57 3.56
N PHE A 300 13.96 -12.36 3.09
CA PHE A 300 14.96 -11.30 3.01
C PHE A 300 15.47 -10.87 4.39
N THR A 301 14.60 -10.52 5.32
CA THR A 301 14.97 -10.00 6.64
C THR A 301 15.66 -11.03 7.53
N SER A 302 15.43 -12.33 7.27
CA SER A 302 16.19 -13.41 7.89
C SER A 302 17.59 -13.64 7.29
N GLY A 303 17.98 -12.88 6.25
CA GLY A 303 19.29 -13.01 5.60
C GLY A 303 19.39 -14.20 4.65
N LYS A 304 18.27 -14.66 4.06
CA LYS A 304 18.29 -15.73 3.03
C LYS A 304 18.61 -15.20 1.64
N GLY A 305 18.53 -13.87 1.42
CA GLY A 305 18.85 -13.27 0.15
C GLY A 305 19.47 -11.90 0.28
N ALA A 306 20.24 -11.52 -0.75
CA ALA A 306 20.98 -10.27 -0.79
C ALA A 306 20.15 -9.08 -1.28
N LEU A 307 19.26 -9.32 -2.22
CA LEU A 307 18.40 -8.32 -2.83
C LEU A 307 16.94 -8.77 -2.78
N THR A 308 16.05 -7.82 -2.67
CA THR A 308 14.62 -7.96 -2.99
C THR A 308 14.13 -6.67 -3.67
N GLN A 309 12.91 -6.65 -4.18
CA GLN A 309 12.27 -5.48 -4.76
C GLN A 309 10.95 -5.26 -4.04
N ASN A 310 10.71 -4.02 -3.58
CA ASN A 310 9.45 -3.72 -2.91
C ASN A 310 9.12 -2.23 -2.94
N GLY A 311 7.93 -1.88 -2.46
CA GLY A 311 7.45 -0.51 -2.44
C GLY A 311 7.88 0.27 -1.21
N SER A 312 7.78 1.59 -1.33
CA SER A 312 8.17 2.55 -0.28
C SER A 312 7.43 2.33 1.05
N TRP A 313 6.24 1.74 1.05
CA TRP A 313 5.47 1.39 2.26
C TRP A 313 6.15 0.33 3.13
N MET A 314 7.09 -0.45 2.58
CA MET A 314 7.81 -1.51 3.29
C MET A 314 9.12 -1.05 3.93
N ILE A 315 9.55 0.20 3.72
CA ILE A 315 10.82 0.74 4.26
C ILE A 315 10.91 0.48 5.77
N GLY A 316 9.88 0.89 6.53
CA GLY A 316 9.86 0.75 7.97
C GLY A 316 9.93 -0.70 8.44
N GLN A 317 9.26 -1.61 7.76
CA GLN A 317 9.25 -3.03 8.09
C GLN A 317 10.61 -3.67 7.83
N PHE A 318 11.21 -3.46 6.66
CA PHE A 318 12.53 -4.01 6.34
C PHE A 318 13.60 -3.55 7.34
N VAL A 319 13.61 -2.25 7.67
CA VAL A 319 14.58 -1.70 8.63
C VAL A 319 14.36 -2.22 10.05
N LYS A 320 13.11 -2.43 10.45
CA LYS A 320 12.76 -2.95 11.78
C LYS A 320 13.10 -4.42 11.95
N ASP A 321 12.80 -5.24 10.93
CA ASP A 321 12.80 -6.70 11.05
C ASP A 321 14.16 -7.32 10.65
N ALA A 322 14.95 -6.64 9.80
CA ALA A 322 16.28 -7.10 9.41
C ALA A 322 17.27 -6.99 10.57
N LYS A 323 18.16 -8.00 10.67
CA LYS A 323 19.28 -8.02 11.64
C LYS A 323 20.60 -7.51 11.04
N PHE A 324 20.53 -6.91 9.86
CA PHE A 324 21.62 -6.34 9.10
C PHE A 324 21.22 -4.94 8.62
N LYS A 325 22.18 -4.18 8.11
CA LYS A 325 21.88 -2.86 7.56
C LYS A 325 21.20 -3.00 6.19
N VAL A 326 20.01 -2.41 6.08
CA VAL A 326 19.21 -2.34 4.85
C VAL A 326 19.53 -1.04 4.12
N GLY A 327 19.69 -1.13 2.80
CA GLY A 327 19.77 0.02 1.93
C GLY A 327 18.79 -0.09 0.76
N PHE A 328 18.63 1.01 0.03
CA PHE A 328 17.72 1.13 -1.09
C PHE A 328 18.44 1.65 -2.32
N ALA A 329 18.15 1.08 -3.48
CA ALA A 329 18.73 1.49 -4.74
C ALA A 329 17.64 1.57 -5.82
N PRO A 330 17.79 2.43 -6.84
CA PRO A 330 16.86 2.52 -7.94
C PRO A 330 16.73 1.19 -8.68
N LEU A 331 15.58 0.96 -9.30
CA LEU A 331 15.38 -0.17 -10.20
C LEU A 331 16.38 -0.16 -11.37
N PRO A 332 16.76 -1.30 -11.97
CA PRO A 332 17.68 -1.32 -13.10
C PRO A 332 17.08 -0.64 -14.33
N LYS A 333 17.95 -0.08 -15.18
CA LYS A 333 17.57 0.53 -16.46
C LYS A 333 17.33 -0.57 -17.49
N GLY A 334 16.10 -0.68 -17.99
CA GLY A 334 15.77 -1.58 -19.10
C GLY A 334 15.99 -0.95 -20.48
N PRO A 335 15.60 -1.63 -21.57
CA PRO A 335 15.75 -1.13 -22.94
C PRO A 335 15.07 0.24 -23.19
N GLN A 336 13.97 0.56 -22.48
CA GLN A 336 13.27 1.84 -22.54
C GLN A 336 13.56 2.72 -21.30
N GLY A 337 14.73 2.55 -20.68
CA GLY A 337 15.11 3.22 -19.45
C GLY A 337 14.54 2.59 -18.19
N ARG A 338 14.76 3.25 -17.04
CA ARG A 338 14.22 2.82 -15.75
C ARG A 338 12.72 3.05 -15.72
N LYS A 339 11.97 2.11 -15.15
CA LYS A 339 10.53 2.23 -14.97
C LYS A 339 10.12 1.76 -13.59
N SER A 340 9.31 2.57 -12.90
CA SER A 340 8.74 2.25 -11.59
C SER A 340 7.25 2.49 -11.61
N MET A 341 6.46 1.58 -11.07
CA MET A 341 5.02 1.78 -10.97
C MET A 341 4.74 2.86 -9.93
N PHE A 342 4.00 3.88 -10.34
CA PHE A 342 3.50 4.94 -9.46
C PHE A 342 2.05 4.63 -9.10
N ASN A 343 1.82 4.40 -7.83
CA ASN A 343 0.51 4.15 -7.26
C ASN A 343 0.18 5.25 -6.25
N GLY A 344 -1.09 5.52 -6.03
CA GLY A 344 -1.55 6.47 -5.04
C GLY A 344 -2.79 5.95 -4.36
N LEU A 345 -2.87 6.12 -3.04
CA LEU A 345 -4.03 5.75 -2.26
C LEU A 345 -4.91 6.95 -1.98
N ALA A 346 -6.19 6.70 -1.78
CA ALA A 346 -7.16 7.70 -1.35
C ALA A 346 -8.13 7.10 -0.35
N ASP A 347 -8.83 7.96 0.40
CA ASP A 347 -9.93 7.52 1.24
C ASP A 347 -11.26 7.75 0.52
N SER A 348 -12.10 6.73 0.50
CA SER A 348 -13.43 6.73 -0.13
C SER A 348 -14.53 6.64 0.92
N ILE A 349 -15.70 7.20 0.60
CA ILE A 349 -16.90 7.14 1.45
C ILE A 349 -17.86 6.11 0.88
N TRP A 350 -18.33 5.18 1.71
CA TRP A 350 -19.36 4.23 1.33
C TRP A 350 -20.74 4.88 1.22
N VAL A 351 -21.50 4.63 0.14
CA VAL A 351 -22.83 5.24 -0.08
C VAL A 351 -23.84 4.86 0.99
N GLY A 352 -23.70 3.71 1.64
CA GLY A 352 -24.59 3.25 2.72
C GLY A 352 -24.31 3.88 4.08
N SER A 353 -23.25 4.69 4.22
CA SER A 353 -22.97 5.44 5.45
C SER A 353 -24.13 6.34 5.81
N LYS A 354 -24.51 6.32 7.09
CA LYS A 354 -25.51 7.26 7.65
C LYS A 354 -24.89 8.59 8.08
N ASN A 355 -23.57 8.67 8.06
CA ASN A 355 -22.78 9.79 8.57
C ASN A 355 -21.96 10.46 7.45
N GLN A 356 -22.51 10.55 6.22
CA GLN A 356 -21.74 10.98 5.04
C GLN A 356 -21.08 12.36 5.19
N GLU A 357 -21.73 13.32 5.85
CA GLU A 357 -21.13 14.64 6.08
C GLU A 357 -19.96 14.57 7.07
N ALA A 358 -20.08 13.82 8.16
CA ALA A 358 -18.97 13.60 9.10
C ALA A 358 -17.82 12.78 8.44
N ALA A 359 -18.17 11.81 7.61
CA ALA A 359 -17.22 11.06 6.79
C ALA A 359 -16.46 11.96 5.81
N TRP A 360 -17.15 12.89 5.17
CA TRP A 360 -16.53 13.89 4.30
C TRP A 360 -15.58 14.81 5.06
N GLN A 361 -15.96 15.29 6.24
CA GLN A 361 -15.06 16.12 7.07
C GLN A 361 -13.77 15.38 7.40
N TRP A 362 -13.87 14.08 7.69
CA TRP A 362 -12.68 13.24 7.90
C TRP A 362 -11.84 13.05 6.64
N VAL A 363 -12.44 12.68 5.51
CA VAL A 363 -11.72 12.51 4.23
C VAL A 363 -10.98 13.78 3.84
N LYS A 364 -11.64 14.93 3.96
CA LYS A 364 -11.05 16.25 3.70
C LYS A 364 -9.86 16.52 4.63
N PHE A 365 -9.96 16.17 5.91
CA PHE A 365 -8.87 16.35 6.87
C PHE A 365 -7.72 15.37 6.63
N ALA A 366 -8.01 14.08 6.38
CA ALA A 366 -7.02 13.05 6.11
C ALA A 366 -6.16 13.38 4.87
N ALA A 367 -6.77 14.03 3.87
CA ALA A 367 -6.11 14.50 2.65
C ALA A 367 -5.58 15.96 2.73
N SER A 368 -5.51 16.55 3.92
CA SER A 368 -5.03 17.93 4.15
C SER A 368 -3.53 17.99 4.45
N PRO A 369 -2.89 19.17 4.27
CA PRO A 369 -1.51 19.38 4.68
C PRO A 369 -1.25 19.04 6.16
N THR A 370 -2.23 19.26 7.05
CA THR A 370 -2.09 18.96 8.48
C THR A 370 -1.88 17.46 8.71
N CYS A 371 -2.76 16.60 8.17
CA CYS A 371 -2.60 15.16 8.32
C CYS A 371 -1.40 14.65 7.51
N ALA A 372 -1.15 15.18 6.30
CA ALA A 372 0.03 14.84 5.50
C ALA A 372 1.34 15.05 6.29
N ASN A 373 1.48 16.18 7.00
CA ASN A 373 2.66 16.46 7.81
C ASN A 373 2.75 15.51 9.02
N ILE A 374 1.63 15.17 9.67
CA ILE A 374 1.60 14.18 10.74
C ILE A 374 2.06 12.81 10.22
N VAL A 375 1.47 12.32 9.12
CA VAL A 375 1.84 11.02 8.53
C VAL A 375 3.29 11.02 8.08
N GLY A 376 3.74 12.07 7.41
CA GLY A 376 5.14 12.22 6.98
C GLY A 376 6.11 12.15 8.15
N SER A 377 5.83 12.84 9.27
CA SER A 377 6.70 12.83 10.45
C SER A 377 6.84 11.44 11.11
N HIS A 378 5.90 10.54 10.90
CA HIS A 378 6.03 9.15 11.34
C HIS A 378 7.00 8.35 10.44
N GLY A 379 7.24 8.78 9.19
CA GLY A 379 8.12 8.11 8.23
C GLY A 379 7.63 6.68 7.94
N VAL A 380 6.38 6.57 7.49
CA VAL A 380 5.71 5.29 7.16
C VAL A 380 5.31 5.18 5.70
N VAL A 381 4.95 6.30 5.06
CA VAL A 381 4.64 6.43 3.63
C VAL A 381 5.02 7.84 3.15
N PHE A 382 4.98 8.08 1.84
CA PHE A 382 5.10 9.41 1.26
C PHE A 382 3.72 10.01 1.06
N PRO A 383 3.35 11.06 1.82
CA PRO A 383 2.05 11.73 1.65
C PRO A 383 1.88 12.36 0.26
N ALA A 384 0.62 12.52 -0.16
CA ALA A 384 0.27 13.06 -1.48
C ALA A 384 0.55 14.57 -1.65
N ILE A 385 1.01 15.25 -0.60
CA ILE A 385 1.28 16.71 -0.57
C ILE A 385 2.76 16.93 -0.25
N GLN A 386 3.40 17.88 -0.93
CA GLN A 386 4.85 18.12 -0.83
C GLN A 386 5.33 18.33 0.59
N SER A 387 4.65 19.12 1.41
CA SER A 387 5.06 19.36 2.81
C SER A 387 5.09 18.05 3.64
N GLY A 388 4.22 17.10 3.34
CA GLY A 388 4.22 15.78 3.97
C GLY A 388 5.39 14.92 3.49
N VAL A 389 5.77 15.01 2.21
CA VAL A 389 6.97 14.34 1.67
C VAL A 389 8.22 14.89 2.34
N ASP A 390 8.33 16.21 2.47
CA ASP A 390 9.46 16.86 3.13
C ASP A 390 9.59 16.39 4.59
N ALA A 391 8.47 16.26 5.30
CA ALA A 391 8.42 15.72 6.66
C ALA A 391 8.85 14.24 6.71
N ALA A 392 8.44 13.42 5.74
CA ALA A 392 8.84 12.02 5.64
C ALA A 392 10.34 11.88 5.39
N LEU A 393 10.90 12.65 4.45
CA LEU A 393 12.33 12.67 4.17
C LEU A 393 13.15 13.08 5.39
N ALA A 394 12.68 14.09 6.14
CA ALA A 394 13.31 14.48 7.41
C ALA A 394 13.30 13.33 8.42
N ALA A 395 12.17 12.66 8.60
CA ALA A 395 12.03 11.53 9.51
C ALA A 395 12.91 10.32 9.13
N TYR A 396 13.03 10.00 7.83
CA TYR A 396 13.94 8.95 7.36
C TYR A 396 15.42 9.35 7.56
N LYS A 397 15.76 10.60 7.28
CA LYS A 397 17.12 11.13 7.50
C LYS A 397 17.55 11.07 8.98
N GLU A 398 16.66 11.40 9.91
CA GLU A 398 16.91 11.25 11.35
C GLU A 398 17.20 9.80 11.76
N LYS A 399 16.58 8.83 11.06
CA LYS A 399 16.85 7.39 11.21
C LYS A 399 18.12 6.93 10.48
N GLY A 400 18.84 7.83 9.79
CA GLY A 400 20.03 7.50 9.01
C GLY A 400 19.74 6.71 7.72
N LEU A 401 18.52 6.82 7.18
CA LEU A 401 18.06 6.12 5.99
C LEU A 401 18.09 7.05 4.79
N ASP A 402 18.73 6.60 3.71
CA ASP A 402 18.62 7.20 2.39
C ASP A 402 17.50 6.49 1.62
N VAL A 403 16.43 7.23 1.33
CA VAL A 403 15.25 6.73 0.62
C VAL A 403 15.05 7.41 -0.74
N THR A 404 16.08 8.11 -1.23
CA THR A 404 16.05 8.84 -2.51
C THR A 404 15.77 7.94 -3.70
N ALA A 405 16.09 6.64 -3.61
CA ALA A 405 15.75 5.65 -4.61
C ALA A 405 14.24 5.63 -4.97
N PHE A 406 13.37 5.95 -4.00
CA PHE A 406 11.92 6.04 -4.23
C PHE A 406 11.49 7.42 -4.70
N THR A 407 12.03 8.49 -4.11
CA THR A 407 11.55 9.86 -4.38
C THR A 407 12.10 10.44 -5.68
N ASP A 408 13.34 10.09 -6.06
CA ASP A 408 13.92 10.52 -7.31
C ASP A 408 13.18 9.90 -8.51
N GLU A 409 12.74 8.65 -8.40
CA GLU A 409 11.90 8.02 -9.42
C GLU A 409 10.54 8.72 -9.55
N ALA A 410 9.90 9.08 -8.44
CA ALA A 410 8.61 9.77 -8.45
C ALA A 410 8.67 11.17 -9.07
N SER A 411 9.83 11.81 -9.03
CA SER A 411 10.04 13.17 -9.57
C SER A 411 10.19 13.21 -11.09
N ASP A 412 10.50 12.08 -11.76
CA ASP A 412 10.66 12.00 -13.21
C ASP A 412 9.50 11.25 -13.89
N PRO A 413 8.62 11.96 -14.63
CA PRO A 413 7.50 11.33 -15.33
C PRO A 413 7.92 10.34 -16.43
N ASN A 414 9.20 10.36 -16.86
CA ASN A 414 9.72 9.38 -17.82
C ASN A 414 10.12 8.07 -17.12
N VAL A 415 10.32 8.09 -15.82
CA VAL A 415 10.66 6.92 -14.99
C VAL A 415 9.40 6.24 -14.46
N THR A 416 8.38 7.00 -14.08
CA THR A 416 7.15 6.42 -13.56
C THR A 416 6.17 6.01 -14.66
N PHE A 417 5.37 5.00 -14.34
CA PHE A 417 4.14 4.66 -15.06
C PHE A 417 3.02 4.41 -14.06
N LEU A 418 1.81 4.81 -14.43
CA LEU A 418 0.66 4.72 -13.53
C LEU A 418 0.21 3.28 -13.33
N PHE A 419 -0.28 2.98 -12.13
CA PHE A 419 -1.03 1.75 -11.88
C PHE A 419 -2.20 1.66 -12.87
N PRO A 420 -2.42 0.52 -13.56
CA PRO A 420 -3.49 0.41 -14.55
C PRO A 420 -4.87 0.46 -13.90
N ILE A 421 -5.75 1.31 -14.42
CA ILE A 421 -7.11 1.53 -13.95
C ILE A 421 -8.09 1.10 -15.03
N HIS A 422 -8.92 0.12 -14.73
CA HIS A 422 -9.91 -0.44 -15.67
C HIS A 422 -11.05 -1.12 -14.91
N ASP A 423 -12.17 -1.30 -15.58
CA ASP A 423 -13.25 -2.15 -15.07
C ASP A 423 -12.78 -3.63 -14.99
N HIS A 424 -13.51 -4.46 -14.26
CA HIS A 424 -13.22 -5.90 -14.09
C HIS A 424 -11.89 -6.23 -13.40
N ALA A 425 -11.35 -5.31 -12.56
CA ALA A 425 -10.07 -5.53 -11.88
C ALA A 425 -10.03 -6.81 -11.04
N SER A 426 -11.15 -7.17 -10.38
CA SER A 426 -11.27 -8.40 -9.58
C SER A 426 -11.30 -9.66 -10.44
N GLU A 427 -12.07 -9.63 -11.53
CA GLU A 427 -12.16 -10.75 -12.48
C GLU A 427 -10.80 -10.98 -13.17
N ILE A 428 -10.13 -9.90 -13.58
CA ILE A 428 -8.78 -9.98 -14.17
C ILE A 428 -7.78 -10.55 -13.15
N SER A 429 -7.85 -10.14 -11.90
CA SER A 429 -6.99 -10.71 -10.84
C SER A 429 -7.26 -12.20 -10.65
N THR A 430 -8.53 -12.62 -10.70
CA THR A 430 -8.93 -14.03 -10.60
C THR A 430 -8.38 -14.87 -11.76
N ILE A 431 -8.33 -14.31 -12.97
CA ILE A 431 -7.74 -14.97 -14.16
C ILE A 431 -6.22 -15.02 -14.03
N MET A 432 -5.58 -13.88 -13.69
CA MET A 432 -4.12 -13.73 -13.78
C MET A 432 -3.36 -14.39 -12.64
N THR A 433 -3.92 -14.48 -11.43
CA THR A 433 -3.22 -15.08 -10.29
C THR A 433 -2.76 -16.51 -10.58
N PRO A 434 -3.64 -17.47 -10.94
CA PRO A 434 -3.20 -18.83 -11.26
C PRO A 434 -2.34 -18.92 -12.53
N VAL A 435 -2.50 -18.00 -13.48
CA VAL A 435 -1.66 -17.94 -14.67
C VAL A 435 -0.21 -17.61 -14.30
N MET A 436 -0.01 -16.58 -13.50
CA MET A 436 1.33 -16.18 -13.06
C MET A 436 1.97 -17.25 -12.16
N ASP A 437 1.19 -17.85 -11.26
CA ASP A 437 1.66 -18.97 -10.44
C ASP A 437 2.14 -20.14 -11.30
N SER A 438 1.39 -20.53 -12.35
CA SER A 438 1.78 -21.63 -13.26
C SER A 438 3.07 -21.34 -14.02
N ILE A 439 3.33 -20.08 -14.37
CA ILE A 439 4.58 -19.66 -15.00
C ILE A 439 5.76 -19.75 -14.00
N MET A 440 5.57 -19.23 -12.80
CA MET A 440 6.60 -19.24 -11.76
C MET A 440 6.92 -20.66 -11.24
N LEU A 441 5.96 -21.58 -11.32
CA LEU A 441 6.15 -23.00 -11.03
C LEU A 441 6.77 -23.79 -12.21
N GLY A 442 6.92 -23.16 -13.37
CA GLY A 442 7.46 -23.80 -14.58
C GLY A 442 6.48 -24.76 -15.27
N GLU A 443 5.20 -24.72 -14.93
CA GLU A 443 4.16 -25.56 -15.53
C GLU A 443 3.78 -25.09 -16.93
N LYS A 444 3.83 -23.79 -17.19
CA LYS A 444 3.56 -23.15 -18.49
C LYS A 444 4.67 -22.16 -18.87
N LYS A 445 4.90 -21.99 -20.16
CA LYS A 445 5.73 -20.88 -20.65
C LYS A 445 4.92 -19.58 -20.64
N ALA A 446 5.59 -18.48 -20.30
CA ALA A 446 4.94 -17.17 -20.17
C ALA A 446 4.15 -16.77 -21.43
N ALA A 447 4.73 -16.94 -22.64
CA ALA A 447 4.09 -16.56 -23.89
C ALA A 447 2.76 -17.28 -24.15
N ASP A 448 2.67 -18.57 -23.82
CA ASP A 448 1.46 -19.35 -24.03
C ASP A 448 0.40 -19.03 -22.97
N ALA A 449 0.79 -19.02 -21.72
CA ALA A 449 -0.12 -18.74 -20.61
C ALA A 449 -0.74 -17.33 -20.68
N LEU A 450 0.07 -16.32 -20.99
CA LEU A 450 -0.38 -14.93 -21.09
C LEU A 450 -1.28 -14.71 -22.32
N ARG A 451 -1.01 -15.38 -23.45
CA ARG A 451 -1.89 -15.33 -24.63
C ARG A 451 -3.28 -15.90 -24.31
N GLU A 452 -3.34 -17.06 -23.63
CA GLU A 452 -4.61 -17.66 -23.19
C GLU A 452 -5.37 -16.75 -22.22
N ALA A 453 -4.66 -16.15 -21.26
CA ALA A 453 -5.24 -15.22 -20.29
C ALA A 453 -5.77 -13.95 -20.96
N SER A 454 -5.01 -13.37 -21.91
CA SER A 454 -5.40 -12.15 -22.64
C SER A 454 -6.74 -12.32 -23.37
N GLN A 455 -6.99 -13.51 -23.95
CA GLN A 455 -8.27 -13.80 -24.62
C GLN A 455 -9.44 -13.78 -23.62
N GLN A 456 -9.26 -14.39 -22.44
CA GLN A 456 -10.29 -14.40 -21.40
C GLN A 456 -10.53 -12.99 -20.83
N ILE A 457 -9.46 -12.24 -20.59
CA ILE A 457 -9.54 -10.88 -20.04
C ILE A 457 -10.25 -9.94 -21.03
N ASN A 458 -9.86 -9.94 -22.31
CA ASN A 458 -10.47 -9.04 -23.28
C ASN A 458 -11.93 -9.42 -23.60
N ALA A 459 -12.35 -10.66 -23.32
CA ALA A 459 -13.75 -11.07 -23.42
C ALA A 459 -14.64 -10.46 -22.30
N LEU A 460 -14.07 -10.02 -21.17
CA LEU A 460 -14.84 -9.34 -20.12
C LEU A 460 -15.40 -7.99 -20.56
N PHE A 461 -14.83 -7.39 -21.60
CA PHE A 461 -15.20 -6.06 -22.11
C PHE A 461 -16.11 -6.12 -23.36
N GLN A 462 -16.53 -7.30 -23.79
CA GLN A 462 -17.45 -7.50 -24.92
C GLN A 462 -18.89 -7.61 -24.44
#